data_8a5abd2cc072120bfdb6b59cdaabb23a
#
_entry.id   8a5abd2cc072120bfdb6b59cdaabb23a
#
_cell.length_a   1.000
_cell.length_b   1.000
_cell.length_c   1.000
_cell.angle_alpha   90.00
_cell.angle_beta   90.00
_cell.angle_gamma   90.00
#
_symmetry.space_group_name_H-M   'P 1'
#
loop_
_entity.id
_entity.type
_entity.pdbx_description
1 polymer ?
#
loop_
_entity_poly.entity_id
_entity_poly.type
_entity_poly.pdbx_seq_one_letter_code
_entity_poly.pdbx_strand_id
1 'polypeptide(L)'
;MAFRERKAVVTGAARGIGRAATERLVREGVDVLAVDVDGRRLQDVAGPGCAIFEADLADEAQRAKLSDAARGFDYLVNAAGVLFVKPILEVTVEDWRRIQTVNAESVFFLCQQIGPRLNPGGAVVNLSSSSAKLATSVDVAPYAASKTTILSITRSFAYALADRRIRVNAICPGIVETEMQERFLEGVAKKRGTSAGELDAQRKKAVPLGRGATAAECAGLIWFLLSDEASYLTGQAINFTGGLVNW
;
A
#
# COMPACT_ATOMS: atom_id res chain seq x y z
N MET A 1 -0.46 -30.96 -10.47
CA MET A 1 0.72 -30.11 -10.20
C MET A 1 0.72 -29.86 -8.71
N ALA A 2 1.80 -30.16 -8.00
CA ALA A 2 1.91 -29.82 -6.58
C ALA A 2 1.80 -28.30 -6.47
N PHE A 3 0.87 -27.80 -5.65
CA PHE A 3 0.79 -26.38 -5.32
C PHE A 3 2.09 -26.04 -4.62
N ARG A 4 2.96 -25.27 -5.28
CA ARG A 4 4.13 -24.71 -4.64
C ARG A 4 3.65 -23.75 -3.58
N GLU A 5 4.06 -23.96 -2.33
CA GLU A 5 3.80 -23.01 -1.25
C GLU A 5 4.35 -21.63 -1.66
N ARG A 6 3.46 -20.69 -1.84
CA ARG A 6 3.80 -19.30 -2.20
C ARG A 6 4.09 -18.51 -0.93
N LYS A 7 5.05 -17.58 -1.01
CA LYS A 7 5.43 -16.72 0.12
C LYS A 7 5.31 -15.24 -0.24
N ALA A 8 4.80 -14.44 0.68
CA ALA A 8 4.57 -13.02 0.49
C ALA A 8 5.16 -12.18 1.62
N VAL A 9 5.75 -11.04 1.28
CA VAL A 9 6.02 -9.95 2.23
C VAL A 9 4.89 -8.94 2.11
N VAL A 10 4.30 -8.55 3.24
CA VAL A 10 3.29 -7.49 3.31
C VAL A 10 3.74 -6.42 4.30
N THR A 11 3.99 -5.20 3.83
CA THR A 11 4.34 -4.07 4.70
C THR A 11 3.10 -3.27 5.11
N GLY A 12 3.13 -2.61 6.27
CA GLY A 12 1.96 -1.94 6.83
C GLY A 12 0.88 -2.93 7.29
N ALA A 13 1.30 -4.12 7.75
CA ALA A 13 0.43 -5.27 7.99
C ALA A 13 -0.36 -5.21 9.31
N ALA A 14 -0.02 -4.29 10.22
CA ALA A 14 -0.68 -4.20 11.53
C ALA A 14 -2.13 -3.67 11.46
N ARG A 15 -2.52 -2.99 10.37
CA ARG A 15 -3.86 -2.38 10.24
C ARG A 15 -4.26 -2.11 8.80
N GLY A 16 -5.53 -1.73 8.61
CA GLY A 16 -6.08 -1.24 7.34
C GLY A 16 -5.90 -2.20 6.17
N ILE A 17 -5.48 -1.68 5.02
CA ILE A 17 -5.37 -2.46 3.78
C ILE A 17 -4.28 -3.52 3.88
N GLY A 18 -3.13 -3.22 4.53
CA GLY A 18 -2.04 -4.18 4.70
C GLY A 18 -2.46 -5.38 5.56
N ARG A 19 -3.18 -5.15 6.67
CA ARG A 19 -3.75 -6.23 7.49
C ARG A 19 -4.74 -7.08 6.68
N ALA A 20 -5.69 -6.45 5.98
CA ALA A 20 -6.65 -7.16 5.16
C ALA A 20 -5.98 -7.97 4.02
N ALA A 21 -4.89 -7.45 3.43
CA ALA A 21 -4.09 -8.18 2.45
C ALA A 21 -3.40 -9.39 3.08
N THR A 22 -2.81 -9.25 4.28
CA THR A 22 -2.21 -10.36 5.04
C THR A 22 -3.24 -11.45 5.29
N GLU A 23 -4.39 -11.11 5.88
CA GLU A 23 -5.46 -12.04 6.18
C GLU A 23 -6.02 -12.73 4.92
N ARG A 24 -6.11 -12.00 3.79
CA ARG A 24 -6.53 -12.57 2.51
C ARG A 24 -5.50 -13.56 1.98
N LEU A 25 -4.22 -13.22 1.96
CA LEU A 25 -3.16 -14.08 1.45
C LEU A 25 -3.04 -15.38 2.26
N VAL A 26 -3.11 -15.31 3.58
CA VAL A 26 -3.13 -16.51 4.44
C VAL A 26 -4.32 -17.43 4.11
N ARG A 27 -5.51 -16.86 3.89
CA ARG A 27 -6.69 -17.66 3.47
C ARG A 27 -6.53 -18.32 2.11
N GLU A 28 -5.74 -17.75 1.22
CA GLU A 28 -5.40 -18.33 -0.10
C GLU A 28 -4.24 -19.34 -0.01
N GLY A 29 -3.75 -19.67 1.20
CA GLY A 29 -2.68 -20.63 1.40
C GLY A 29 -1.28 -20.08 1.11
N VAL A 30 -1.09 -18.76 1.17
CA VAL A 30 0.21 -18.10 1.02
C VAL A 30 0.82 -17.88 2.41
N ASP A 31 2.06 -18.29 2.61
CA ASP A 31 2.82 -17.95 3.81
C ASP A 31 3.22 -16.47 3.79
N VAL A 32 2.84 -15.72 4.81
CA VAL A 32 3.06 -14.28 4.87
C VAL A 32 4.11 -13.90 5.91
N LEU A 33 5.05 -13.05 5.53
CA LEU A 33 5.87 -12.26 6.45
C LEU A 33 5.21 -10.88 6.57
N ALA A 34 4.47 -10.68 7.64
CA ALA A 34 3.77 -9.44 7.96
C ALA A 34 4.72 -8.44 8.62
N VAL A 35 4.85 -7.25 8.05
CA VAL A 35 5.84 -6.23 8.46
C VAL A 35 5.13 -4.94 8.87
N ASP A 36 5.46 -4.41 10.03
CA ASP A 36 5.01 -3.09 10.50
C ASP A 36 6.00 -2.54 11.55
N VAL A 37 5.96 -1.25 11.79
CA VAL A 37 6.65 -0.60 12.91
C VAL A 37 5.93 -0.83 14.25
N ASP A 38 4.65 -1.16 14.23
CA ASP A 38 3.83 -1.46 15.41
C ASP A 38 3.88 -2.96 15.72
N GLY A 39 4.98 -3.41 16.31
CA GLY A 39 5.21 -4.80 16.67
C GLY A 39 4.13 -5.37 17.60
N ARG A 40 3.51 -4.53 18.46
CA ARG A 40 2.42 -4.95 19.34
C ARG A 40 1.18 -5.37 18.54
N ARG A 41 0.76 -4.54 17.57
CA ARG A 41 -0.41 -4.84 16.73
C ARG A 41 -0.14 -5.96 15.72
N LEU A 42 1.12 -6.21 15.35
CA LEU A 42 1.47 -7.35 14.51
C LEU A 42 1.12 -8.69 15.16
N GLN A 43 1.10 -8.76 16.51
CA GLN A 43 0.68 -9.98 17.22
C GLN A 43 -0.75 -10.40 16.86
N ASP A 44 -1.62 -9.46 16.48
CA ASP A 44 -3.01 -9.75 16.12
C ASP A 44 -3.14 -10.52 14.80
N VAL A 45 -2.12 -10.50 13.94
CA VAL A 45 -2.10 -11.22 12.66
C VAL A 45 -1.16 -12.43 12.67
N ALA A 46 -0.35 -12.58 13.74
CA ALA A 46 0.58 -13.69 13.88
C ALA A 46 -0.17 -15.01 14.06
N GLY A 47 0.29 -16.06 13.39
CA GLY A 47 -0.33 -17.38 13.51
C GLY A 47 0.13 -18.35 12.42
N PRO A 48 -0.56 -19.49 12.27
CA PRO A 48 -0.27 -20.42 11.19
C PRO A 48 -0.31 -19.72 9.81
N GLY A 49 0.75 -19.85 9.02
CA GLY A 49 0.90 -19.19 7.72
C GLY A 49 1.22 -17.69 7.78
N CYS A 50 1.42 -17.12 9.00
CA CYS A 50 1.78 -15.69 9.13
C CYS A 50 2.85 -15.50 10.22
N ALA A 51 4.08 -15.26 9.77
CA ALA A 51 5.18 -14.78 10.59
C ALA A 51 5.18 -13.26 10.64
N ILE A 52 5.72 -12.68 11.72
CA ILE A 52 5.79 -11.23 11.90
C ILE A 52 7.23 -10.73 11.88
N PHE A 53 7.43 -9.49 11.42
CA PHE A 53 8.72 -8.82 11.39
C PHE A 53 8.52 -7.33 11.73
N GLU A 54 8.94 -6.92 12.93
CA GLU A 54 8.88 -5.52 13.33
C GLU A 54 10.00 -4.73 12.66
N ALA A 55 9.65 -3.68 11.90
CA ALA A 55 10.61 -2.82 11.25
C ALA A 55 10.06 -1.41 10.99
N ASP A 56 10.89 -0.41 11.25
CA ASP A 56 10.71 0.94 10.71
C ASP A 56 11.31 1.00 9.30
N LEU A 57 10.46 1.16 8.30
CA LEU A 57 10.89 1.23 6.91
C LEU A 57 11.53 2.58 6.53
N ALA A 58 11.55 3.57 7.43
CA ALA A 58 12.39 4.76 7.29
C ALA A 58 13.87 4.45 7.55
N ASP A 59 14.17 3.39 8.29
CA ASP A 59 15.51 2.94 8.64
C ASP A 59 16.09 2.01 7.56
N GLU A 60 17.21 2.41 6.96
CA GLU A 60 17.89 1.65 5.91
C GLU A 60 18.37 0.27 6.39
N ALA A 61 18.91 0.17 7.60
CA ALA A 61 19.44 -1.08 8.13
C ALA A 61 18.30 -2.09 8.39
N GLN A 62 17.11 -1.61 8.81
CA GLN A 62 15.94 -2.46 8.99
C GLN A 62 15.36 -2.92 7.65
N ARG A 63 15.35 -2.06 6.61
CA ARG A 63 15.01 -2.48 5.24
C ARG A 63 15.96 -3.56 4.71
N ALA A 64 17.27 -3.43 4.97
CA ALA A 64 18.26 -4.43 4.57
C ALA A 64 18.00 -5.80 5.25
N LYS A 65 17.76 -5.81 6.57
CA LYS A 65 17.41 -7.04 7.32
C LYS A 65 16.13 -7.69 6.77
N LEU A 66 15.10 -6.88 6.48
CA LEU A 66 13.87 -7.38 5.87
C LEU A 66 14.13 -7.99 4.48
N SER A 67 14.97 -7.35 3.66
CA SER A 67 15.35 -7.87 2.35
C SER A 67 16.07 -9.22 2.41
N ASP A 68 16.88 -9.45 3.43
CA ASP A 68 17.54 -10.74 3.62
C ASP A 68 16.54 -11.82 4.09
N ALA A 69 15.61 -11.47 4.97
CA ALA A 69 14.54 -12.36 5.42
C ALA A 69 13.57 -12.73 4.28
N ALA A 70 13.40 -11.86 3.30
CA ALA A 70 12.48 -12.04 2.16
C ALA A 70 13.08 -12.79 0.96
N ARG A 71 14.28 -13.36 1.08
CA ARG A 71 14.94 -14.07 -0.02
C ARG A 71 14.16 -15.32 -0.44
N GLY A 72 13.86 -15.43 -1.74
CA GLY A 72 13.14 -16.58 -2.31
C GLY A 72 11.62 -16.53 -2.05
N PHE A 73 11.09 -15.37 -1.70
CA PHE A 73 9.64 -15.14 -1.68
C PHE A 73 9.09 -14.98 -3.10
N ASP A 74 7.78 -15.03 -3.26
CA ASP A 74 7.09 -14.90 -4.55
C ASP A 74 6.46 -13.52 -4.70
N TYR A 75 6.00 -12.92 -3.60
CA TYR A 75 5.21 -11.69 -3.63
C TYR A 75 5.75 -10.62 -2.67
N LEU A 76 5.60 -9.36 -3.08
CA LEU A 76 5.83 -8.17 -2.24
C LEU A 76 4.61 -7.25 -2.34
N VAL A 77 4.02 -6.92 -1.19
CA VAL A 77 2.96 -5.91 -1.07
C VAL A 77 3.47 -4.74 -0.26
N ASN A 78 3.72 -3.61 -0.93
CA ASN A 78 4.12 -2.36 -0.30
C ASN A 78 2.87 -1.57 0.11
N ALA A 79 2.33 -1.83 1.33
CA ALA A 79 1.14 -1.17 1.85
C ALA A 79 1.43 -0.22 3.03
N ALA A 80 2.67 -0.17 3.53
CA ALA A 80 3.07 0.79 4.53
C ALA A 80 2.92 2.23 4.03
N GLY A 81 2.46 3.12 4.91
CA GLY A 81 2.35 4.52 4.60
C GLY A 81 1.81 5.34 5.76
N VAL A 82 2.14 6.62 5.75
CA VAL A 82 1.69 7.60 6.73
C VAL A 82 1.02 8.78 6.02
N LEU A 83 0.10 9.42 6.74
CA LEU A 83 -0.60 10.61 6.30
C LEU A 83 -0.77 11.55 7.49
N PHE A 84 -0.62 12.84 7.25
CA PHE A 84 -1.06 13.89 8.17
C PHE A 84 -1.78 15.00 7.37
N VAL A 85 -2.57 15.78 8.07
CA VAL A 85 -3.34 16.91 7.54
C VAL A 85 -2.66 18.21 7.96
N LYS A 86 -2.12 18.96 6.98
CA LYS A 86 -1.46 20.26 7.21
C LYS A 86 -1.65 21.15 5.99
N PRO A 87 -1.97 22.46 6.16
CA PRO A 87 -2.06 23.38 5.03
C PRO A 87 -0.78 23.38 4.20
N ILE A 88 -0.90 23.35 2.88
CA ILE A 88 0.25 23.22 1.98
C ILE A 88 1.30 24.31 2.20
N LEU A 89 0.89 25.54 2.52
CA LEU A 89 1.78 26.67 2.76
C LEU A 89 2.48 26.64 4.13
N GLU A 90 2.07 25.72 5.02
CA GLU A 90 2.66 25.54 6.34
C GLU A 90 3.53 24.27 6.43
N VAL A 91 3.62 23.49 5.36
CA VAL A 91 4.42 22.27 5.32
C VAL A 91 5.90 22.61 5.48
N THR A 92 6.53 21.98 6.49
CA THR A 92 7.98 22.15 6.72
C THR A 92 8.77 21.13 5.91
N VAL A 93 10.08 21.36 5.79
CA VAL A 93 10.99 20.41 5.14
C VAL A 93 11.01 19.06 5.88
N GLU A 94 10.87 19.06 7.20
CA GLU A 94 10.80 17.85 8.01
C GLU A 94 9.52 17.06 7.73
N ASP A 95 8.35 17.73 7.69
CA ASP A 95 7.08 17.12 7.29
C ASP A 95 7.19 16.44 5.92
N TRP A 96 7.76 17.16 4.96
CA TRP A 96 7.98 16.64 3.61
C TRP A 96 8.87 15.40 3.62
N ARG A 97 10.05 15.49 4.26
CA ARG A 97 11.01 14.38 4.33
C ARG A 97 10.39 13.15 4.96
N ARG A 98 9.70 13.29 6.10
CA ARG A 98 9.06 12.18 6.78
C ARG A 98 8.08 11.42 5.87
N ILE A 99 7.23 12.14 5.14
CA ILE A 99 6.27 11.52 4.21
C ILE A 99 7.00 10.84 3.06
N GLN A 100 7.99 11.49 2.44
CA GLN A 100 8.70 10.92 1.31
C GLN A 100 9.48 9.67 1.71
N THR A 101 10.17 9.70 2.85
CA THR A 101 10.95 8.57 3.34
C THR A 101 10.07 7.34 3.59
N VAL A 102 8.95 7.50 4.30
CA VAL A 102 8.09 6.36 4.61
C VAL A 102 7.27 5.89 3.40
N ASN A 103 6.72 6.81 2.59
CA ASN A 103 5.75 6.44 1.56
C ASN A 103 6.37 6.14 0.19
N ALA A 104 7.49 6.77 -0.16
CA ALA A 104 8.08 6.68 -1.50
C ALA A 104 9.47 6.03 -1.48
N GLU A 105 10.39 6.54 -0.65
CA GLU A 105 11.75 6.02 -0.57
C GLU A 105 11.76 4.55 -0.12
N SER A 106 11.00 4.19 0.92
CA SER A 106 10.89 2.81 1.36
C SER A 106 10.40 1.87 0.25
N VAL A 107 9.38 2.29 -0.51
CA VAL A 107 8.84 1.50 -1.63
C VAL A 107 9.90 1.31 -2.72
N PHE A 108 10.65 2.37 -3.06
CA PHE A 108 11.72 2.27 -4.05
C PHE A 108 12.78 1.24 -3.62
N PHE A 109 13.31 1.37 -2.41
CA PHE A 109 14.37 0.49 -1.93
C PHE A 109 13.90 -0.93 -1.64
N LEU A 110 12.66 -1.15 -1.20
CA LEU A 110 12.11 -2.49 -1.08
C LEU A 110 11.93 -3.15 -2.46
N CYS A 111 11.45 -2.44 -3.46
CA CYS A 111 11.42 -2.95 -4.83
C CYS A 111 12.84 -3.26 -5.36
N GLN A 112 13.84 -2.43 -5.07
CA GLN A 112 15.23 -2.62 -5.49
C GLN A 112 15.89 -3.80 -4.78
N GLN A 113 15.67 -3.95 -3.48
CA GLN A 113 16.37 -4.95 -2.67
C GLN A 113 15.68 -6.31 -2.68
N ILE A 114 14.33 -6.34 -2.64
CA ILE A 114 13.53 -7.57 -2.59
C ILE A 114 13.18 -8.03 -4.01
N GLY A 115 12.79 -7.12 -4.90
CA GLY A 115 12.34 -7.46 -6.25
C GLY A 115 13.25 -8.44 -6.99
N PRO A 116 14.56 -8.18 -7.13
CA PRO A 116 15.50 -9.12 -7.77
C PRO A 116 15.68 -10.45 -7.04
N ARG A 117 15.25 -10.56 -5.79
CA ARG A 117 15.39 -11.76 -4.95
C ARG A 117 14.10 -12.60 -4.89
N LEU A 118 12.98 -12.07 -5.43
CA LEU A 118 11.76 -12.84 -5.60
C LEU A 118 11.98 -14.00 -6.55
N ASN A 119 11.22 -15.05 -6.40
CA ASN A 119 11.23 -16.18 -7.35
C ASN A 119 10.78 -15.69 -8.74
N PRO A 120 11.35 -16.25 -9.83
CA PRO A 120 10.88 -15.95 -11.18
C PRO A 120 9.38 -16.21 -11.34
N GLY A 121 8.69 -15.29 -11.99
CA GLY A 121 7.23 -15.32 -12.12
C GLY A 121 6.47 -14.72 -10.90
N GLY A 122 7.19 -14.14 -9.96
CA GLY A 122 6.62 -13.44 -8.82
C GLY A 122 5.90 -12.13 -9.17
N ALA A 123 5.37 -11.45 -8.14
CA ALA A 123 4.68 -10.18 -8.35
C ALA A 123 4.86 -9.19 -7.20
N VAL A 124 4.82 -7.90 -7.55
CA VAL A 124 4.86 -6.77 -6.62
C VAL A 124 3.59 -5.94 -6.78
N VAL A 125 2.95 -5.59 -5.66
CA VAL A 125 1.83 -4.65 -5.63
C VAL A 125 2.16 -3.47 -4.72
N ASN A 126 2.14 -2.26 -5.29
CA ASN A 126 2.42 -1.02 -4.58
C ASN A 126 1.13 -0.28 -4.27
N LEU A 127 0.93 0.15 -3.01
CA LEU A 127 -0.22 0.95 -2.60
C LEU A 127 0.04 2.43 -2.87
N SER A 128 -0.51 2.94 -3.99
CA SER A 128 -0.61 4.36 -4.28
C SER A 128 -1.90 4.95 -3.66
N SER A 129 -2.57 5.85 -4.33
CA SER A 129 -3.82 6.50 -3.91
C SER A 129 -4.48 7.20 -5.10
N SER A 130 -5.79 7.44 -5.05
CA SER A 130 -6.47 8.37 -5.95
C SER A 130 -5.89 9.79 -5.88
N SER A 131 -5.31 10.17 -4.74
CA SER A 131 -4.60 11.45 -4.55
C SER A 131 -3.34 11.57 -5.42
N ALA A 132 -2.82 10.48 -5.98
CA ALA A 132 -1.75 10.51 -6.98
C ALA A 132 -2.21 11.01 -8.36
N LYS A 133 -3.51 11.01 -8.60
CA LYS A 133 -4.14 11.36 -9.88
C LYS A 133 -5.05 12.59 -9.79
N LEU A 134 -5.58 12.87 -8.62
CA LEU A 134 -6.48 13.99 -8.34
C LEU A 134 -5.98 14.85 -7.19
N ALA A 135 -6.07 16.16 -7.35
CA ALA A 135 -5.90 17.09 -6.23
C ALA A 135 -7.18 17.12 -5.38
N THR A 136 -7.30 16.20 -4.43
CA THR A 136 -8.50 16.06 -3.58
C THR A 136 -8.51 17.01 -2.39
N SER A 137 -7.34 17.44 -1.92
CA SER A 137 -7.18 18.40 -0.82
C SER A 137 -5.78 19.02 -0.83
N VAL A 138 -5.71 20.32 -0.60
CA VAL A 138 -4.45 21.04 -0.40
C VAL A 138 -3.78 20.73 0.95
N ASP A 139 -4.52 20.11 1.88
CA ASP A 139 -4.03 19.79 3.22
C ASP A 139 -3.23 18.47 3.29
N VAL A 140 -3.15 17.72 2.18
CA VAL A 140 -2.42 16.44 2.09
C VAL A 140 -1.44 16.42 0.93
N ALA A 141 -0.95 17.58 0.51
CA ALA A 141 -0.08 17.70 -0.67
C ALA A 141 1.20 16.84 -0.60
N PRO A 142 1.96 16.75 0.51
CA PRO A 142 3.12 15.86 0.62
C PRO A 142 2.76 14.39 0.42
N TYR A 143 1.61 13.97 0.95
CA TYR A 143 1.11 12.61 0.76
C TYR A 143 0.77 12.35 -0.71
N ALA A 144 0.04 13.25 -1.36
CA ALA A 144 -0.30 13.13 -2.78
C ALA A 144 0.96 13.03 -3.66
N ALA A 145 1.97 13.87 -3.41
CA ALA A 145 3.26 13.81 -4.08
C ALA A 145 3.95 12.47 -3.90
N SER A 146 4.01 11.95 -2.66
CA SER A 146 4.61 10.63 -2.39
C SER A 146 3.88 9.50 -3.14
N LYS A 147 2.54 9.56 -3.21
CA LYS A 147 1.73 8.55 -3.91
C LYS A 147 1.84 8.65 -5.44
N THR A 148 2.09 9.85 -5.98
CA THR A 148 2.44 10.05 -7.39
C THR A 148 3.81 9.44 -7.71
N THR A 149 4.80 9.59 -6.83
CA THR A 149 6.13 8.98 -6.97
C THR A 149 6.02 7.44 -7.07
N ILE A 150 5.11 6.80 -6.34
CA ILE A 150 4.88 5.34 -6.43
C ILE A 150 4.45 4.93 -7.85
N LEU A 151 3.70 5.74 -8.58
CA LEU A 151 3.32 5.42 -9.96
C LEU A 151 4.53 5.33 -10.89
N SER A 152 5.51 6.22 -10.72
CA SER A 152 6.76 6.18 -11.47
C SER A 152 7.63 4.99 -11.06
N ILE A 153 7.78 4.74 -9.76
CA ILE A 153 8.49 3.58 -9.22
C ILE A 153 7.92 2.29 -9.82
N THR A 154 6.60 2.14 -9.81
CA THR A 154 5.90 0.96 -10.34
C THR A 154 6.25 0.69 -11.80
N ARG A 155 6.19 1.72 -12.65
CA ARG A 155 6.55 1.60 -14.07
C ARG A 155 8.02 1.21 -14.26
N SER A 156 8.92 1.88 -13.56
CA SER A 156 10.37 1.62 -13.67
C SER A 156 10.73 0.19 -13.27
N PHE A 157 10.19 -0.30 -12.15
CA PHE A 157 10.45 -1.67 -11.71
C PHE A 157 9.72 -2.74 -12.53
N ALA A 158 8.59 -2.41 -13.18
CA ALA A 158 7.97 -3.30 -14.14
C ALA A 158 8.91 -3.64 -15.31
N TYR A 159 9.65 -2.64 -15.82
CA TYR A 159 10.67 -2.86 -16.83
C TYR A 159 11.91 -3.57 -16.26
N ALA A 160 12.42 -3.11 -15.12
CA ALA A 160 13.66 -3.62 -14.54
C ALA A 160 13.59 -5.12 -14.14
N LEU A 161 12.41 -5.63 -13.83
CA LEU A 161 12.20 -7.00 -13.38
C LEU A 161 11.55 -7.92 -14.43
N ALA A 162 11.29 -7.40 -15.64
CA ALA A 162 10.59 -8.11 -16.72
C ALA A 162 11.31 -9.38 -17.16
N ASP A 163 12.64 -9.36 -17.30
CA ASP A 163 13.45 -10.51 -17.72
C ASP A 163 13.31 -11.71 -16.76
N ARG A 164 12.97 -11.44 -15.51
CA ARG A 164 12.66 -12.46 -14.50
C ARG A 164 11.19 -12.86 -14.47
N ARG A 165 10.38 -12.29 -15.35
CA ARG A 165 8.91 -12.45 -15.39
C ARG A 165 8.24 -12.02 -14.10
N ILE A 166 8.82 -11.05 -13.37
CA ILE A 166 8.23 -10.47 -12.16
C ILE A 166 7.38 -9.28 -12.57
N ARG A 167 6.10 -9.32 -12.22
CA ARG A 167 5.14 -8.26 -12.52
C ARG A 167 5.13 -7.23 -11.40
N VAL A 168 5.05 -5.95 -11.75
CA VAL A 168 4.98 -4.86 -10.78
C VAL A 168 3.81 -3.96 -11.13
N ASN A 169 2.81 -3.88 -10.25
CA ASN A 169 1.62 -3.04 -10.45
C ASN A 169 1.35 -2.19 -9.23
N ALA A 170 0.58 -1.12 -9.41
CA ALA A 170 0.06 -0.30 -8.34
C ALA A 170 -1.46 -0.36 -8.28
N ILE A 171 -2.02 -0.17 -7.11
CA ILE A 171 -3.43 0.16 -6.93
C ILE A 171 -3.54 1.60 -6.41
N CYS A 172 -4.58 2.31 -6.86
CA CYS A 172 -4.89 3.68 -6.47
C CYS A 172 -6.25 3.69 -5.74
N PRO A 173 -6.29 3.35 -4.42
CA PRO A 173 -7.53 3.38 -3.68
C PRO A 173 -8.08 4.81 -3.55
N GLY A 174 -9.41 4.92 -3.59
CA GLY A 174 -10.15 6.10 -3.22
C GLY A 174 -10.45 6.16 -1.72
N ILE A 175 -11.74 6.21 -1.38
CA ILE A 175 -12.19 6.14 0.01
C ILE A 175 -12.21 4.67 0.44
N VAL A 176 -11.32 4.31 1.37
CA VAL A 176 -11.31 2.97 2.02
C VAL A 176 -11.50 3.15 3.51
N GLU A 177 -12.44 2.44 4.10
CA GLU A 177 -12.79 2.52 5.52
C GLU A 177 -11.65 1.92 6.37
N THR A 178 -10.84 2.79 6.96
CA THR A 178 -9.65 2.46 7.74
C THR A 178 -9.37 3.54 8.78
N GLU A 179 -8.60 3.23 9.83
CA GLU A 179 -8.15 4.22 10.81
C GLU A 179 -7.42 5.43 10.18
N MET A 180 -6.70 5.23 9.08
CA MET A 180 -6.06 6.34 8.36
C MET A 180 -7.10 7.31 7.79
N GLN A 181 -8.19 6.79 7.25
CA GLN A 181 -9.30 7.58 6.73
C GLN A 181 -10.02 8.34 7.85
N GLU A 182 -10.24 7.70 8.99
CA GLU A 182 -10.85 8.32 10.17
C GLU A 182 -10.02 9.52 10.65
N ARG A 183 -8.73 9.32 10.86
CA ARG A 183 -7.79 10.38 11.25
C ARG A 183 -7.71 11.53 10.22
N PHE A 184 -7.78 11.20 8.94
CA PHE A 184 -7.86 12.21 7.89
C PHE A 184 -9.14 13.05 8.02
N LEU A 185 -10.30 12.40 8.19
CA LEU A 185 -11.59 13.07 8.34
C LEU A 185 -11.61 13.97 9.59
N GLU A 186 -11.16 13.48 10.73
CA GLU A 186 -11.04 14.26 11.97
C GLU A 186 -10.15 15.50 11.79
N GLY A 187 -8.97 15.32 11.17
CA GLY A 187 -8.04 16.41 10.92
C GLY A 187 -8.61 17.51 10.01
N VAL A 188 -9.30 17.13 8.92
CA VAL A 188 -9.91 18.08 7.98
C VAL A 188 -11.16 18.71 8.59
N ALA A 189 -12.01 17.94 9.26
CA ALA A 189 -13.23 18.42 9.88
C ALA A 189 -12.94 19.50 10.94
N LYS A 190 -11.95 19.25 11.81
CA LYS A 190 -11.47 20.22 12.80
C LYS A 190 -11.09 21.56 12.17
N LYS A 191 -10.40 21.54 11.01
CA LYS A 191 -10.00 22.76 10.30
C LYS A 191 -11.15 23.50 9.64
N ARG A 192 -12.15 22.76 9.16
CA ARG A 192 -13.29 23.32 8.43
C ARG A 192 -14.47 23.70 9.34
N GLY A 193 -14.39 23.42 10.65
CA GLY A 193 -15.49 23.69 11.57
C GLY A 193 -16.74 22.85 11.31
N THR A 194 -16.57 21.62 10.77
CA THR A 194 -17.64 20.66 10.49
C THR A 194 -17.40 19.36 11.26
N SER A 195 -18.32 18.42 11.20
CA SER A 195 -18.11 17.09 11.78
C SER A 195 -17.44 16.13 10.80
N ALA A 196 -16.68 15.15 11.32
CA ALA A 196 -16.07 14.08 10.49
C ALA A 196 -17.13 13.28 9.72
N GLY A 197 -18.31 13.05 10.34
CA GLY A 197 -19.43 12.34 9.72
C GLY A 197 -20.04 13.08 8.52
N GLU A 198 -20.25 14.40 8.64
CA GLU A 198 -20.76 15.22 7.53
C GLU A 198 -19.76 15.24 6.36
N LEU A 199 -18.46 15.39 6.67
CA LEU A 199 -17.41 15.37 5.66
C LEU A 199 -17.34 14.02 4.96
N ASP A 200 -17.44 12.91 5.70
CA ASP A 200 -17.46 11.55 5.15
C ASP A 200 -18.66 11.33 4.23
N ALA A 201 -19.85 11.70 4.68
CA ALA A 201 -21.09 11.61 3.90
C ALA A 201 -20.99 12.42 2.59
N GLN A 202 -20.47 13.65 2.66
CA GLN A 202 -20.25 14.49 1.49
C GLN A 202 -19.28 13.85 0.49
N ARG A 203 -18.18 13.28 0.98
CA ARG A 203 -17.18 12.62 0.14
C ARG A 203 -17.71 11.34 -0.50
N LYS A 204 -18.43 10.51 0.26
CA LYS A 204 -19.07 9.29 -0.24
C LYS A 204 -20.13 9.58 -1.31
N LYS A 205 -20.85 10.70 -1.19
CA LYS A 205 -21.83 11.15 -2.20
C LYS A 205 -21.19 11.46 -3.57
N ALA A 206 -19.90 11.85 -3.59
CA ALA A 206 -19.16 12.08 -4.84
C ALA A 206 -18.69 10.77 -5.51
N VAL A 207 -18.73 9.64 -4.81
CA VAL A 207 -18.38 8.34 -5.36
C VAL A 207 -19.58 7.77 -6.15
N PRO A 208 -19.48 7.40 -7.42
CA PRO A 208 -20.59 6.81 -8.18
C PRO A 208 -21.25 5.61 -7.51
N LEU A 209 -20.48 4.74 -6.85
CA LEU A 209 -21.04 3.62 -6.05
C LEU A 209 -21.67 4.05 -4.72
N GLY A 210 -21.65 5.34 -4.37
CA GLY A 210 -22.34 5.92 -3.20
C GLY A 210 -21.75 5.56 -1.84
N ARG A 211 -20.57 4.90 -1.78
CA ARG A 211 -19.96 4.43 -0.53
C ARG A 211 -18.42 4.40 -0.60
N GLY A 212 -17.79 4.27 0.56
CA GLY A 212 -16.40 3.82 0.65
C GLY A 212 -16.28 2.31 0.39
N ALA A 213 -15.09 1.88 0.07
CA ALA A 213 -14.74 0.47 0.01
C ALA A 213 -14.26 -0.02 1.38
N THR A 214 -14.42 -1.31 1.65
CA THR A 214 -13.77 -1.95 2.79
C THR A 214 -12.31 -2.29 2.47
N ALA A 215 -11.48 -2.46 3.50
CA ALA A 215 -10.11 -2.93 3.32
C ALA A 215 -10.07 -4.35 2.70
N ALA A 216 -11.06 -5.20 3.01
CA ALA A 216 -11.19 -6.55 2.46
C ALA A 216 -11.47 -6.54 0.95
N GLU A 217 -12.29 -5.61 0.45
CA GLU A 217 -12.51 -5.44 -1.00
C GLU A 217 -11.22 -5.03 -1.71
N CYS A 218 -10.42 -4.14 -1.08
CA CYS A 218 -9.13 -3.73 -1.61
C CYS A 218 -8.13 -4.91 -1.65
N ALA A 219 -8.13 -5.76 -0.60
CA ALA A 219 -7.31 -6.97 -0.55
C ALA A 219 -7.67 -7.98 -1.66
N GLY A 220 -8.93 -8.00 -2.11
CA GLY A 220 -9.35 -8.78 -3.27
C GLY A 220 -8.63 -8.38 -4.57
N LEU A 221 -8.49 -7.09 -4.83
CA LEU A 221 -7.73 -6.59 -5.99
C LEU A 221 -6.23 -6.85 -5.84
N ILE A 222 -5.68 -6.73 -4.61
CA ILE A 222 -4.28 -7.08 -4.34
C ILE A 222 -4.03 -8.55 -4.70
N TRP A 223 -4.88 -9.47 -4.22
CA TRP A 223 -4.78 -10.89 -4.55
C TRP A 223 -4.85 -11.15 -6.06
N PHE A 224 -5.82 -10.57 -6.75
CA PHE A 224 -5.92 -10.68 -8.21
C PHE A 224 -4.61 -10.28 -8.90
N LEU A 225 -4.03 -9.13 -8.53
CA LEU A 225 -2.78 -8.64 -9.14
C LEU A 225 -1.56 -9.51 -8.81
N LEU A 226 -1.57 -10.22 -7.70
CA LEU A 226 -0.51 -11.18 -7.34
C LEU A 226 -0.70 -12.51 -8.05
N SER A 227 -1.92 -12.93 -8.32
CA SER A 227 -2.28 -14.23 -8.89
C SER A 227 -1.92 -14.36 -10.38
N ASP A 228 -1.97 -15.58 -10.89
CA ASP A 228 -1.71 -15.88 -12.31
C ASP A 228 -2.81 -15.32 -13.25
N GLU A 229 -3.99 -14.96 -12.71
CA GLU A 229 -5.06 -14.30 -13.47
C GLU A 229 -4.62 -12.93 -14.01
N ALA A 230 -3.68 -12.26 -13.35
CA ALA A 230 -3.08 -11.00 -13.78
C ALA A 230 -1.78 -11.19 -14.59
N SER A 231 -1.55 -12.36 -15.20
CA SER A 231 -0.28 -12.71 -15.85
C SER A 231 0.16 -11.76 -16.97
N TYR A 232 -0.77 -11.03 -17.59
CA TYR A 232 -0.47 -10.04 -18.63
C TYR A 232 -0.51 -8.57 -18.13
N LEU A 233 -0.58 -8.35 -16.81
CA LEU A 233 -0.64 -7.03 -16.20
C LEU A 233 0.69 -6.70 -15.51
N THR A 234 1.43 -5.72 -16.05
CA THR A 234 2.61 -5.14 -15.40
C THR A 234 2.71 -3.65 -15.73
N GLY A 235 3.29 -2.85 -14.84
CA GLY A 235 3.45 -1.40 -15.00
C GLY A 235 2.14 -0.62 -14.84
N GLN A 236 1.04 -1.25 -14.43
CA GLN A 236 -0.28 -0.64 -14.36
C GLN A 236 -0.51 0.05 -13.01
N ALA A 237 -1.34 1.11 -13.03
CA ALA A 237 -1.84 1.80 -11.85
C ALA A 237 -3.38 1.77 -11.86
N ILE A 238 -3.94 0.76 -11.20
CA ILE A 238 -5.37 0.46 -11.26
C ILE A 238 -6.15 1.30 -10.26
N ASN A 239 -7.15 2.03 -10.74
CA ASN A 239 -8.05 2.80 -9.89
C ASN A 239 -9.00 1.87 -9.14
N PHE A 240 -9.00 1.98 -7.81
CA PHE A 240 -9.93 1.28 -6.92
C PHE A 240 -10.75 2.33 -6.16
N THR A 241 -11.65 3.03 -6.87
CA THR A 241 -12.23 4.30 -6.42
C THR A 241 -13.75 4.35 -6.44
N GLY A 242 -14.43 3.25 -6.77
CA GLY A 242 -15.88 3.22 -6.91
C GLY A 242 -16.41 4.13 -8.03
N GLY A 243 -15.57 4.44 -9.04
CA GLY A 243 -15.89 5.31 -10.17
C GLY A 243 -15.46 6.78 -9.98
N LEU A 244 -14.90 7.16 -8.83
CA LEU A 244 -14.46 8.56 -8.58
C LEU A 244 -13.33 9.00 -9.54
N VAL A 245 -12.45 8.08 -9.92
CA VAL A 245 -11.38 8.27 -10.92
C VAL A 245 -11.51 7.18 -11.96
N ASN A 246 -11.59 7.54 -13.22
CA ASN A 246 -11.87 6.65 -14.34
C ASN A 246 -10.90 6.75 -15.52
N TRP A 247 -9.74 7.40 -15.34
CA TRP A 247 -8.65 7.51 -16.34
C TRP A 247 -7.28 7.08 -15.81
#